data_fa81c74320177e3a4f0e29e5bf26b5cf
#
_entry.id   fa81c74320177e3a4f0e29e5bf26b5cf
#
_cell.length_a   1.000
_cell.length_b   1.000
_cell.length_c   1.000
_cell.angle_alpha   90.00
_cell.angle_beta   90.00
_cell.angle_gamma   90.00
#
_symmetry.space_group_name_H-M   'P 1'
#
loop_
_entity.id
_entity.type
_entity.pdbx_description
1 polymer ?
#
loop_
_entity_poly.entity_id
_entity_poly.type
_entity_poly.pdbx_seq_one_letter_code
_entity_poly.pdbx_strand_id
1 'polypeptide(L)'
;MKEKILSYFEIEKLNTTVKREVLAGFTTFISMAYILFVNPTVLGASGMDEGAVFTATALASAIGCVLMGVLARYPIGTAPALGINAFFAYSVCLGMGIPWETALAGVFVASLIFILITIFKLREMIIDAIPADLKYAISGGIGLFIAFLGLSEGGIIVSNESTLVGLGSLNVGSTWLTIFGLVVTAILLVRRVPGGIFIGMAATTILGLVTGLIPMPSEIVAAAPSLKPTFLVALKHVGDINSLQMWVVVLTFLLVTFFDTAGTLVGLANQAGFMKDNKMPSVGKALASDSTAMLAGSLFGTSPVGAFVESSAGIAVGGRSGITAITTGIFFLLGLFFSPLLSVVTSQVTAPALIMVGVLMAQSLRQIEWGNLEIAIPSFLILIGMPLTYSISDGIALGFIFYPITMLAAKRGKEVSPIMYGLFFVFVGFMWILNVK
;
A
#
# COMPACT_ATOMS: atom_id res chain seq x y z
N MET A 1 17.74 -2.31 -33.51
CA MET A 1 17.34 -2.53 -32.12
C MET A 1 16.48 -1.37 -31.59
N LYS A 2 16.90 -0.11 -31.71
CA LYS A 2 16.18 1.09 -31.27
C LYS A 2 14.75 1.18 -31.83
N GLU A 3 14.58 1.02 -33.14
CA GLU A 3 13.25 1.07 -33.80
C GLU A 3 12.30 -0.02 -33.30
N LYS A 4 12.78 -1.26 -33.06
CA LYS A 4 11.96 -2.33 -32.50
C LYS A 4 11.46 -2.01 -31.10
N ILE A 5 12.30 -1.36 -30.25
CA ILE A 5 11.92 -0.93 -28.90
C ILE A 5 10.88 0.18 -28.98
N LEU A 6 11.08 1.19 -29.83
CA LEU A 6 10.14 2.29 -30.00
C LEU A 6 8.77 1.81 -30.51
N SER A 7 8.77 0.86 -31.45
CA SER A 7 7.55 0.23 -31.97
C SER A 7 6.87 -0.62 -30.89
N TYR A 8 7.63 -1.41 -30.09
CA TYR A 8 7.07 -2.24 -29.02
C TYR A 8 6.32 -1.40 -27.97
N PHE A 9 6.87 -0.27 -27.56
CA PHE A 9 6.27 0.65 -26.60
C PHE A 9 5.31 1.67 -27.22
N GLU A 10 5.03 1.56 -28.52
CA GLU A 10 4.09 2.42 -29.27
C GLU A 10 4.37 3.91 -29.12
N ILE A 11 5.66 4.31 -29.03
CA ILE A 11 6.08 5.69 -28.72
C ILE A 11 5.49 6.73 -29.67
N GLU A 12 5.50 6.46 -30.98
CA GLU A 12 4.94 7.36 -31.98
C GLU A 12 3.40 7.44 -31.86
N LYS A 13 2.74 6.31 -31.71
CA LYS A 13 1.28 6.23 -31.57
C LYS A 13 0.77 6.97 -30.32
N LEU A 14 1.57 6.96 -29.25
CA LEU A 14 1.27 7.63 -27.98
C LEU A 14 1.69 9.11 -27.97
N ASN A 15 2.20 9.65 -29.10
CA ASN A 15 2.69 11.02 -29.22
C ASN A 15 3.66 11.42 -28.09
N THR A 16 4.60 10.54 -27.76
CA THR A 16 5.60 10.74 -26.71
C THR A 16 7.02 10.58 -27.24
N THR A 17 8.01 10.80 -26.42
CA THR A 17 9.43 10.60 -26.74
C THR A 17 10.13 9.85 -25.61
N VAL A 18 11.20 9.11 -25.92
CA VAL A 18 11.98 8.39 -24.89
C VAL A 18 12.46 9.33 -23.78
N LYS A 19 12.90 10.55 -24.13
CA LYS A 19 13.34 11.55 -23.15
C LYS A 19 12.19 11.94 -22.19
N ARG A 20 10.98 12.09 -22.70
CA ARG A 20 9.80 12.43 -21.91
C ARG A 20 9.41 11.26 -21.00
N GLU A 21 9.46 10.03 -21.51
CA GLU A 21 9.18 8.82 -20.73
C GLU A 21 10.19 8.62 -19.60
N VAL A 22 11.49 8.85 -19.86
CA VAL A 22 12.53 8.78 -18.83
C VAL A 22 12.33 9.86 -17.76
N LEU A 23 12.01 11.10 -18.17
CA LEU A 23 11.70 12.16 -17.22
C LEU A 23 10.47 11.82 -16.38
N ALA A 24 9.43 11.26 -17.00
CA ALA A 24 8.22 10.81 -16.31
C ALA A 24 8.52 9.67 -15.33
N GLY A 25 9.36 8.71 -15.70
CA GLY A 25 9.78 7.62 -14.81
C GLY A 25 10.59 8.12 -13.63
N PHE A 26 11.48 9.07 -13.83
CA PHE A 26 12.20 9.73 -12.74
C PHE A 26 11.24 10.50 -11.82
N THR A 27 10.27 11.23 -12.36
CA THR A 27 9.25 11.95 -11.58
C THR A 27 8.40 10.97 -10.75
N THR A 28 7.99 9.84 -11.34
CA THR A 28 7.29 8.77 -10.61
C THR A 28 8.15 8.24 -9.49
N PHE A 29 9.43 7.91 -9.75
CA PHE A 29 10.35 7.41 -8.73
C PHE A 29 10.47 8.40 -7.55
N ILE A 30 10.74 9.68 -7.81
CA ILE A 30 10.87 10.68 -6.74
C ILE A 30 9.57 10.79 -5.92
N SER A 31 8.41 10.64 -6.55
CA SER A 31 7.12 10.66 -5.85
C SER A 31 6.91 9.42 -4.98
N MET A 32 7.53 8.28 -5.33
CA MET A 32 7.43 6.99 -4.63
C MET A 32 8.64 6.69 -3.73
N ALA A 33 9.76 7.42 -3.87
CA ALA A 33 11.04 7.07 -3.24
C ALA A 33 10.98 6.94 -1.71
N TYR A 34 10.02 7.61 -1.08
CA TYR A 34 9.79 7.51 0.35
C TYR A 34 9.53 6.07 0.82
N ILE A 35 8.97 5.20 -0.04
CA ILE A 35 8.66 3.82 0.31
C ILE A 35 9.92 2.99 0.63
N LEU A 36 11.07 3.33 0.05
CA LEU A 36 12.35 2.70 0.35
C LEU A 36 12.72 2.82 1.84
N PHE A 37 12.23 3.85 2.51
CA PHE A 37 12.50 4.13 3.91
C PHE A 37 11.30 3.76 4.80
N VAL A 38 10.09 4.14 4.41
CA VAL A 38 8.89 3.89 5.21
C VAL A 38 8.60 2.40 5.34
N ASN A 39 8.75 1.62 4.26
CA ASN A 39 8.44 0.19 4.33
C ASN A 39 9.37 -0.58 5.27
N PRO A 40 10.72 -0.41 5.25
CA PRO A 40 11.61 -1.02 6.23
C PRO A 40 11.29 -0.61 7.67
N THR A 41 11.02 0.67 7.92
CA THR A 41 10.67 1.15 9.26
C THR A 41 9.39 0.50 9.79
N VAL A 42 8.34 0.41 8.96
CA VAL A 42 7.07 -0.21 9.34
C VAL A 42 7.23 -1.72 9.55
N LEU A 43 7.88 -2.44 8.65
CA LEU A 43 8.09 -3.88 8.78
C LEU A 43 9.11 -4.21 9.88
N GLY A 44 10.08 -3.34 10.14
CA GLY A 44 11.03 -3.45 11.25
C GLY A 44 10.34 -3.52 12.60
N ALA A 45 9.19 -2.83 12.77
CA ALA A 45 8.38 -2.92 13.98
C ALA A 45 7.90 -4.36 14.28
N SER A 46 7.77 -5.22 13.28
CA SER A 46 7.43 -6.65 13.45
C SER A 46 8.63 -7.53 13.79
N GLY A 47 9.85 -6.97 13.89
CA GLY A 47 11.09 -7.69 14.14
C GLY A 47 11.84 -8.14 12.88
N MET A 48 11.43 -7.71 11.69
CA MET A 48 12.17 -7.95 10.45
C MET A 48 13.43 -7.08 10.40
N ASP A 49 14.49 -7.60 9.77
CA ASP A 49 15.72 -6.83 9.53
C ASP A 49 15.45 -5.70 8.52
N GLU A 50 15.58 -4.45 8.96
CA GLU A 50 15.24 -3.27 8.15
C GLU A 50 16.12 -3.17 6.90
N GLY A 51 17.39 -3.55 6.97
CA GLY A 51 18.31 -3.54 5.84
C GLY A 51 17.89 -4.55 4.77
N ALA A 52 17.53 -5.78 5.18
CA ALA A 52 17.03 -6.79 4.29
C ALA A 52 15.68 -6.38 3.66
N VAL A 53 14.78 -5.79 4.44
CA VAL A 53 13.50 -5.26 3.94
C VAL A 53 13.72 -4.11 2.95
N PHE A 54 14.68 -3.22 3.19
CA PHE A 54 15.05 -2.16 2.25
C PHE A 54 15.45 -2.73 0.89
N THR A 55 16.35 -3.73 0.91
CA THR A 55 16.79 -4.42 -0.31
C THR A 55 15.63 -5.15 -0.98
N ALA A 56 14.81 -5.88 -0.21
CA ALA A 56 13.61 -6.55 -0.72
C ALA A 56 12.63 -5.56 -1.35
N THR A 57 12.41 -4.40 -0.73
CA THR A 57 11.55 -3.33 -1.23
C THR A 57 12.02 -2.82 -2.59
N ALA A 58 13.31 -2.49 -2.70
CA ALA A 58 13.87 -1.98 -3.95
C ALA A 58 13.80 -3.01 -5.09
N LEU A 59 14.16 -4.27 -4.80
CA LEU A 59 14.13 -5.36 -5.79
C LEU A 59 12.70 -5.69 -6.23
N ALA A 60 11.77 -5.83 -5.29
CA ALA A 60 10.38 -6.14 -5.60
C ALA A 60 9.72 -5.01 -6.40
N SER A 61 9.97 -3.75 -6.04
CA SER A 61 9.51 -2.57 -6.78
C SER A 61 10.10 -2.54 -8.18
N ALA A 62 11.38 -2.79 -8.34
CA ALA A 62 12.03 -2.82 -9.65
C ALA A 62 11.44 -3.91 -10.56
N ILE A 63 11.27 -5.13 -10.03
CA ILE A 63 10.66 -6.24 -10.78
C ILE A 63 9.24 -5.88 -11.18
N GLY A 64 8.42 -5.40 -10.25
CA GLY A 64 7.05 -5.04 -10.52
C GLY A 64 6.94 -3.92 -11.56
N CYS A 65 7.76 -2.87 -11.46
CA CYS A 65 7.83 -1.79 -12.45
C CYS A 65 8.24 -2.29 -13.83
N VAL A 66 9.25 -3.17 -13.91
CA VAL A 66 9.69 -3.77 -15.17
C VAL A 66 8.59 -4.64 -15.77
N LEU A 67 7.95 -5.49 -14.98
CA LEU A 67 6.84 -6.33 -15.44
C LEU A 67 5.66 -5.48 -15.92
N MET A 68 5.28 -4.44 -15.16
CA MET A 68 4.23 -3.50 -15.53
C MET A 68 4.56 -2.80 -16.86
N GLY A 69 5.80 -2.35 -17.02
CA GLY A 69 6.28 -1.70 -18.23
C GLY A 69 6.34 -2.63 -19.43
N VAL A 70 6.83 -3.87 -19.25
CA VAL A 70 7.01 -4.82 -20.35
C VAL A 70 5.70 -5.51 -20.72
N LEU A 71 4.97 -6.07 -19.76
CA LEU A 71 3.77 -6.90 -20.05
C LEU A 71 2.54 -6.05 -20.32
N ALA A 72 2.24 -5.09 -19.45
CA ALA A 72 1.06 -4.22 -19.58
C ALA A 72 1.32 -2.98 -20.45
N ARG A 73 2.58 -2.55 -20.57
CA ARG A 73 3.04 -1.34 -21.25
C ARG A 73 2.47 -0.04 -20.66
N TYR A 74 2.18 -0.06 -19.34
CA TYR A 74 1.63 1.10 -18.64
C TYR A 74 2.71 1.92 -17.93
N PRO A 75 2.56 3.26 -17.85
CA PRO A 75 3.46 4.16 -17.15
C PRO A 75 3.21 4.14 -15.63
N ILE A 76 3.03 2.96 -15.05
CA ILE A 76 2.61 2.80 -13.67
C ILE A 76 3.71 2.11 -12.87
N GLY A 77 4.21 2.79 -11.84
CA GLY A 77 5.14 2.24 -10.86
C GLY A 77 4.41 1.35 -9.86
N THR A 78 5.12 0.34 -9.38
CA THR A 78 4.66 -0.59 -8.34
C THR A 78 5.66 -0.63 -7.20
N ALA A 79 5.17 -0.77 -5.98
CA ALA A 79 5.99 -0.90 -4.78
C ALA A 79 5.16 -1.56 -3.66
N PRO A 80 5.77 -1.95 -2.50
CA PRO A 80 5.03 -2.39 -1.34
C PRO A 80 3.99 -1.36 -0.88
N ALA A 81 2.73 -1.77 -0.79
CA ALA A 81 1.62 -0.87 -0.52
C ALA A 81 1.53 -0.54 0.98
N LEU A 82 1.49 0.77 1.33
CA LEU A 82 1.54 1.25 2.72
C LEU A 82 0.42 0.70 3.61
N GLY A 83 -0.81 0.59 3.09
CA GLY A 83 -1.93 0.05 3.86
C GLY A 83 -1.71 -1.38 4.28
N ILE A 84 -1.12 -2.16 3.39
CA ILE A 84 -0.93 -3.58 3.58
C ILE A 84 0.32 -3.87 4.42
N ASN A 85 1.38 -3.05 4.32
CA ASN A 85 2.54 -3.21 5.19
C ASN A 85 2.20 -2.86 6.65
N ALA A 86 1.38 -1.83 6.87
CA ALA A 86 0.86 -1.51 8.19
C ALA A 86 -0.03 -2.65 8.74
N PHE A 87 -0.89 -3.23 7.92
CA PHE A 87 -1.66 -4.42 8.30
C PHE A 87 -0.75 -5.59 8.67
N PHE A 88 0.28 -5.86 7.87
CA PHE A 88 1.27 -6.91 8.14
C PHE A 88 1.92 -6.71 9.51
N ALA A 89 2.53 -5.54 9.74
CA ALA A 89 3.32 -5.29 10.94
C ALA A 89 2.46 -5.12 12.20
N TYR A 90 1.48 -4.23 12.15
CA TYR A 90 0.74 -3.81 13.35
C TYR A 90 -0.44 -4.71 13.66
N SER A 91 -1.25 -5.08 12.66
CA SER A 91 -2.41 -5.94 12.91
C SER A 91 -2.03 -7.40 13.04
N VAL A 92 -1.29 -7.95 12.06
CA VAL A 92 -0.99 -9.40 12.03
C VAL A 92 0.12 -9.75 13.02
N CYS A 93 1.28 -9.10 12.93
CA CYS A 93 2.41 -9.48 13.76
C CYS A 93 2.24 -9.00 15.21
N LEU A 94 2.02 -7.71 15.44
CA LEU A 94 1.95 -7.15 16.79
C LEU A 94 0.58 -7.38 17.44
N GLY A 95 -0.51 -7.17 16.72
CA GLY A 95 -1.86 -7.28 17.24
C GLY A 95 -2.32 -8.71 17.47
N MET A 96 -2.11 -9.61 16.50
CA MET A 96 -2.50 -11.02 16.58
C MET A 96 -1.39 -11.92 17.15
N GLY A 97 -0.17 -11.40 17.37
CA GLY A 97 0.98 -12.16 17.87
C GLY A 97 1.50 -13.21 16.89
N ILE A 98 1.26 -13.04 15.59
CA ILE A 98 1.72 -13.97 14.54
C ILE A 98 3.17 -13.63 14.18
N PRO A 99 4.12 -14.60 14.21
CA PRO A 99 5.49 -14.36 13.78
C PRO A 99 5.53 -13.81 12.36
N TRP A 100 6.44 -12.86 12.10
CA TRP A 100 6.55 -12.23 10.78
C TRP A 100 6.87 -13.23 9.66
N GLU A 101 7.57 -14.31 9.97
CA GLU A 101 7.88 -15.39 9.04
C GLU A 101 6.59 -16.08 8.54
N THR A 102 5.68 -16.36 9.46
CA THR A 102 4.36 -16.95 9.16
C THR A 102 3.47 -15.94 8.42
N ALA A 103 3.49 -14.68 8.83
CA ALA A 103 2.78 -13.62 8.11
C ALA A 103 3.29 -13.47 6.66
N LEU A 104 4.60 -13.55 6.46
CA LEU A 104 5.22 -13.51 5.13
C LEU A 104 4.84 -14.73 4.27
N ALA A 105 4.73 -15.90 4.88
CA ALA A 105 4.16 -17.08 4.21
C ALA A 105 2.69 -16.85 3.82
N GLY A 106 1.92 -16.14 4.65
CA GLY A 106 0.57 -15.70 4.31
C GLY A 106 0.52 -14.81 3.05
N VAL A 107 1.46 -13.85 2.94
CA VAL A 107 1.61 -13.01 1.73
C VAL A 107 1.95 -13.87 0.50
N PHE A 108 2.86 -14.85 0.67
CA PHE A 108 3.22 -15.77 -0.40
C PHE A 108 2.02 -16.57 -0.90
N VAL A 109 1.23 -17.18 0.00
CA VAL A 109 0.03 -17.93 -0.38
C VAL A 109 -1.02 -17.02 -1.01
N ALA A 110 -1.24 -15.82 -0.48
CA ALA A 110 -2.13 -14.82 -1.07
C ALA A 110 -1.71 -14.45 -2.50
N SER A 111 -0.39 -14.31 -2.75
CA SER A 111 0.13 -14.00 -4.09
C SER A 111 -0.12 -15.13 -5.09
N LEU A 112 0.03 -16.40 -4.67
CA LEU A 112 -0.29 -17.56 -5.51
C LEU A 112 -1.78 -17.60 -5.86
N ILE A 113 -2.65 -17.36 -4.87
CA ILE A 113 -4.11 -17.29 -5.11
C ILE A 113 -4.42 -16.14 -6.07
N PHE A 114 -3.77 -14.98 -5.91
CA PHE A 114 -3.97 -13.83 -6.79
C PHE A 114 -3.54 -14.15 -8.24
N ILE A 115 -2.43 -14.83 -8.43
CA ILE A 115 -1.98 -15.30 -9.75
C ILE A 115 -3.02 -16.25 -10.36
N LEU A 116 -3.52 -17.22 -9.60
CA LEU A 116 -4.54 -18.17 -10.08
C LEU A 116 -5.83 -17.43 -10.47
N ILE A 117 -6.33 -16.51 -9.64
CA ILE A 117 -7.51 -15.68 -9.94
C ILE A 117 -7.29 -14.91 -11.25
N THR A 118 -6.09 -14.38 -11.46
CA THR A 118 -5.75 -13.62 -12.67
C THR A 118 -5.71 -14.52 -13.91
N ILE A 119 -5.10 -15.71 -13.82
CA ILE A 119 -5.02 -16.67 -14.93
C ILE A 119 -6.40 -17.20 -15.33
N PHE A 120 -7.22 -17.59 -14.35
CA PHE A 120 -8.57 -18.12 -14.60
C PHE A 120 -9.61 -17.04 -14.89
N LYS A 121 -9.22 -15.75 -14.93
CA LYS A 121 -10.12 -14.60 -15.20
C LYS A 121 -11.32 -14.53 -14.23
N LEU A 122 -11.19 -15.07 -13.03
CA LEU A 122 -12.22 -15.05 -11.98
C LEU A 122 -12.42 -13.66 -11.38
N ARG A 123 -11.62 -12.72 -11.80
CA ARG A 123 -11.56 -11.36 -11.32
C ARG A 123 -12.87 -10.60 -11.40
N GLU A 124 -13.57 -10.67 -12.57
CA GLU A 124 -14.83 -9.96 -12.76
C GLU A 124 -15.85 -10.42 -11.71
N MET A 125 -15.92 -11.73 -11.46
CA MET A 125 -16.80 -12.32 -10.46
C MET A 125 -16.51 -11.80 -9.04
N ILE A 126 -15.22 -11.62 -8.65
CA ILE A 126 -14.86 -11.13 -7.32
C ILE A 126 -15.09 -9.61 -7.21
N ILE A 127 -14.76 -8.84 -8.27
CA ILE A 127 -15.01 -7.40 -8.29
C ILE A 127 -16.50 -7.11 -8.17
N ASP A 128 -17.32 -7.83 -8.91
CA ASP A 128 -18.77 -7.61 -8.95
C ASP A 128 -19.48 -8.13 -7.69
N ALA A 129 -18.85 -9.07 -6.98
CA ALA A 129 -19.39 -9.65 -5.77
C ALA A 129 -19.45 -8.68 -4.59
N ILE A 130 -18.48 -7.76 -4.48
CA ILE A 130 -18.38 -6.80 -3.37
C ILE A 130 -18.86 -5.44 -3.87
N PRO A 131 -19.81 -4.79 -3.17
CA PRO A 131 -20.33 -3.47 -3.54
C PRO A 131 -19.23 -2.41 -3.63
N ALA A 132 -19.38 -1.48 -4.57
CA ALA A 132 -18.40 -0.41 -4.79
C ALA A 132 -18.21 0.43 -3.52
N ASP A 133 -19.28 0.75 -2.81
CA ASP A 133 -19.24 1.54 -1.57
C ASP A 133 -18.38 0.90 -0.49
N LEU A 134 -18.47 -0.43 -0.30
CA LEU A 134 -17.62 -1.14 0.66
C LEU A 134 -16.15 -1.11 0.24
N LYS A 135 -15.84 -1.16 -1.06
CA LYS A 135 -14.45 -1.00 -1.57
C LYS A 135 -13.92 0.39 -1.25
N TYR A 136 -14.73 1.44 -1.44
CA TYR A 136 -14.37 2.81 -1.08
C TYR A 136 -14.20 2.97 0.42
N ALA A 137 -15.06 2.34 1.21
CA ALA A 137 -14.95 2.33 2.66
C ALA A 137 -13.68 1.61 3.13
N ILE A 138 -13.32 0.48 2.52
CA ILE A 138 -12.06 -0.23 2.82
C ILE A 138 -10.86 0.68 2.53
N SER A 139 -10.80 1.28 1.35
CA SER A 139 -9.70 2.19 0.98
C SER A 139 -9.61 3.39 1.94
N GLY A 140 -10.74 4.03 2.23
CA GLY A 140 -10.79 5.16 3.17
C GLY A 140 -10.45 4.75 4.60
N GLY A 141 -10.92 3.59 5.06
CA GLY A 141 -10.64 3.03 6.38
C GLY A 141 -9.15 2.71 6.57
N ILE A 142 -8.50 2.12 5.56
CA ILE A 142 -7.05 1.92 5.53
C ILE A 142 -6.33 3.27 5.62
N GLY A 143 -6.81 4.28 4.87
CA GLY A 143 -6.24 5.63 4.94
C GLY A 143 -6.33 6.24 6.33
N LEU A 144 -7.48 6.14 7.00
CA LEU A 144 -7.65 6.59 8.39
C LEU A 144 -6.77 5.82 9.37
N PHE A 145 -6.63 4.50 9.19
CA PHE A 145 -5.76 3.65 10.00
C PHE A 145 -4.28 4.06 9.86
N ILE A 146 -3.79 4.27 8.63
CA ILE A 146 -2.41 4.70 8.39
C ILE A 146 -2.17 6.10 8.97
N ALA A 147 -3.13 7.02 8.82
CA ALA A 147 -3.02 8.36 9.42
C ALA A 147 -2.96 8.28 10.95
N PHE A 148 -3.77 7.41 11.56
CA PHE A 148 -3.75 7.18 13.01
C PHE A 148 -2.39 6.62 13.47
N LEU A 149 -1.82 5.65 12.73
CA LEU A 149 -0.45 5.16 12.98
C LEU A 149 0.57 6.29 12.93
N GLY A 150 0.54 7.11 11.87
CA GLY A 150 1.44 8.25 11.74
C GLY A 150 1.30 9.26 12.88
N LEU A 151 0.08 9.55 13.33
CA LEU A 151 -0.16 10.43 14.47
C LEU A 151 0.39 9.85 15.77
N SER A 152 0.28 8.52 15.96
CA SER A 152 0.80 7.79 17.13
C SER A 152 2.33 7.72 17.12
N GLU A 153 2.94 7.28 16.02
CA GLU A 153 4.40 7.18 15.88
C GLU A 153 5.09 8.54 15.96
N GLY A 154 4.43 9.59 15.45
CA GLY A 154 4.90 10.98 15.53
C GLY A 154 4.74 11.62 16.90
N GLY A 155 4.13 10.94 17.87
CA GLY A 155 3.92 11.44 19.22
C GLY A 155 2.85 12.53 19.30
N ILE A 156 2.05 12.73 18.27
CA ILE A 156 0.94 13.71 18.26
C ILE A 156 -0.25 13.17 19.03
N ILE A 157 -0.53 11.87 18.89
CA ILE A 157 -1.53 11.13 19.67
C ILE A 157 -0.79 10.10 20.52
N VAL A 158 -1.19 9.98 21.77
CA VAL A 158 -0.63 9.00 22.74
C VAL A 158 -1.75 8.27 23.47
N SER A 159 -1.43 7.14 24.08
CA SER A 159 -2.36 6.41 24.93
C SER A 159 -2.77 7.26 26.15
N ASN A 160 -4.03 7.17 26.52
CA ASN A 160 -4.60 7.83 27.70
C ASN A 160 -5.52 6.85 28.44
N GLU A 161 -5.27 6.63 29.72
CA GLU A 161 -6.02 5.65 30.52
C GLU A 161 -7.52 5.96 30.61
N SER A 162 -7.91 7.25 30.56
CA SER A 162 -9.31 7.66 30.71
C SER A 162 -10.09 7.71 29.40
N THR A 163 -9.42 8.03 28.27
CA THR A 163 -10.06 8.29 26.97
C THR A 163 -9.54 7.40 25.85
N LEU A 164 -8.71 6.40 26.17
CA LEU A 164 -7.95 5.51 25.28
C LEU A 164 -6.85 6.24 24.52
N VAL A 165 -7.15 7.40 23.92
CA VAL A 165 -6.20 8.23 23.21
C VAL A 165 -6.33 9.69 23.64
N GLY A 166 -5.22 10.42 23.62
CA GLY A 166 -5.14 11.84 23.93
C GLY A 166 -4.08 12.55 23.12
N LEU A 167 -4.06 13.88 23.20
CA LEU A 167 -3.00 14.68 22.59
C LEU A 167 -1.70 14.44 23.34
N GLY A 168 -0.62 14.18 22.60
CA GLY A 168 0.72 14.02 23.13
C GLY A 168 1.31 15.36 23.61
N SER A 169 2.45 15.28 24.29
CA SER A 169 3.16 16.45 24.75
C SER A 169 3.80 17.21 23.60
N LEU A 170 3.32 18.43 23.35
CA LEU A 170 3.90 19.30 22.32
C LEU A 170 5.22 19.97 22.77
N ASN A 171 5.68 19.72 23.99
CA ASN A 171 6.97 20.24 24.48
C ASN A 171 8.15 19.32 24.15
N VAL A 172 7.91 18.19 23.50
CA VAL A 172 8.95 17.22 23.11
C VAL A 172 9.51 17.57 21.74
N GLY A 173 10.83 17.68 21.61
CA GLY A 173 11.49 18.06 20.35
C GLY A 173 11.20 17.11 19.18
N SER A 174 11.07 15.80 19.45
CA SER A 174 10.68 14.81 18.43
C SER A 174 9.29 15.03 17.87
N THR A 175 8.32 15.42 18.71
CA THR A 175 6.95 15.76 18.27
C THR A 175 6.94 17.03 17.40
N TRP A 176 7.75 18.04 17.75
CA TRP A 176 7.92 19.23 16.92
C TRP A 176 8.55 18.92 15.56
N LEU A 177 9.50 17.99 15.51
CA LEU A 177 10.09 17.54 14.25
C LEU A 177 9.02 16.91 13.35
N THR A 178 8.14 16.08 13.90
CA THR A 178 6.99 15.52 13.18
C THR A 178 6.04 16.60 12.69
N ILE A 179 5.67 17.57 13.54
CA ILE A 179 4.77 18.67 13.16
C ILE A 179 5.38 19.51 12.04
N PHE A 180 6.67 19.83 12.12
CA PHE A 180 7.38 20.53 11.04
C PHE A 180 7.29 19.74 9.73
N GLY A 181 7.61 18.44 9.75
CA GLY A 181 7.51 17.58 8.58
C GLY A 181 6.11 17.53 7.99
N LEU A 182 5.09 17.46 8.86
CA LEU A 182 3.69 17.47 8.47
C LEU A 182 3.31 18.78 7.75
N VAL A 183 3.70 19.92 8.30
CA VAL A 183 3.42 21.25 7.71
C VAL A 183 4.12 21.40 6.37
N VAL A 184 5.42 21.05 6.29
CA VAL A 184 6.17 21.14 5.02
C VAL A 184 5.57 20.25 3.97
N THR A 185 5.28 18.98 4.30
CA THR A 185 4.68 18.03 3.36
C THR A 185 3.32 18.49 2.89
N ALA A 186 2.48 19.01 3.80
CA ALA A 186 1.16 19.56 3.47
C ALA A 186 1.27 20.74 2.47
N ILE A 187 2.18 21.68 2.71
CA ILE A 187 2.42 22.81 1.80
C ILE A 187 2.84 22.32 0.41
N LEU A 188 3.76 21.36 0.35
CA LEU A 188 4.25 20.80 -0.91
C LEU A 188 3.14 20.08 -1.69
N LEU A 189 2.30 19.30 -1.01
CA LEU A 189 1.17 18.61 -1.62
C LEU A 189 0.10 19.59 -2.14
N VAL A 190 -0.25 20.62 -1.34
CA VAL A 190 -1.19 21.67 -1.77
C VAL A 190 -0.67 22.41 -2.99
N ARG A 191 0.63 22.66 -3.05
CA ARG A 191 1.30 23.26 -4.23
C ARG A 191 1.52 22.27 -5.38
N ARG A 192 1.09 21.02 -5.23
CA ARG A 192 1.24 19.96 -6.24
C ARG A 192 2.69 19.73 -6.69
N VAL A 193 3.63 19.86 -5.75
CA VAL A 193 5.05 19.59 -6.03
C VAL A 193 5.24 18.07 -6.19
N PRO A 194 5.75 17.59 -7.33
CA PRO A 194 6.06 16.19 -7.52
C PRO A 194 7.06 15.70 -6.46
N GLY A 195 6.79 14.55 -5.83
CA GLY A 195 7.64 14.04 -4.75
C GLY A 195 7.50 14.80 -3.43
N GLY A 196 6.44 15.59 -3.23
CA GLY A 196 6.25 16.41 -2.04
C GLY A 196 6.40 15.64 -0.73
N ILE A 197 5.96 14.38 -0.67
CA ILE A 197 6.14 13.52 0.52
C ILE A 197 7.62 13.24 0.75
N PHE A 198 8.36 12.80 -0.27
CA PHE A 198 9.79 12.53 -0.16
C PHE A 198 10.60 13.78 0.19
N ILE A 199 10.30 14.92 -0.44
CA ILE A 199 10.94 16.21 -0.14
C ILE A 199 10.64 16.65 1.30
N GLY A 200 9.40 16.45 1.76
CA GLY A 200 9.02 16.73 3.15
C GLY A 200 9.80 15.88 4.16
N MET A 201 9.96 14.58 3.87
CA MET A 201 10.80 13.69 4.68
C MET A 201 12.27 14.16 4.69
N ALA A 202 12.83 14.49 3.52
CA ALA A 202 14.20 14.98 3.44
C ALA A 202 14.40 16.29 4.23
N ALA A 203 13.45 17.24 4.14
CA ALA A 203 13.48 18.47 4.91
C ALA A 203 13.41 18.21 6.42
N THR A 204 12.56 17.27 6.84
CA THR A 204 12.42 16.84 8.24
C THR A 204 13.72 16.21 8.76
N THR A 205 14.31 15.31 7.95
CA THR A 205 15.61 14.70 8.27
C THR A 205 16.69 15.77 8.43
N ILE A 206 16.80 16.71 7.48
CA ILE A 206 17.80 17.80 7.56
C ILE A 206 17.62 18.63 8.83
N LEU A 207 16.37 18.99 9.16
CA LEU A 207 16.11 19.72 10.40
C LEU A 207 16.49 18.89 11.62
N GLY A 208 16.16 17.59 11.65
CA GLY A 208 16.52 16.68 12.73
C GLY A 208 18.05 16.56 12.94
N LEU A 209 18.80 16.49 11.84
CA LEU A 209 20.28 16.48 11.88
C LEU A 209 20.87 17.80 12.40
N VAL A 210 20.35 18.94 11.91
CA VAL A 210 20.81 20.28 12.32
C VAL A 210 20.52 20.56 13.80
N THR A 211 19.39 20.11 14.29
CA THR A 211 18.98 20.28 15.70
C THR A 211 19.59 19.25 16.64
N GLY A 212 20.29 18.23 16.11
CA GLY A 212 20.86 17.14 16.91
C GLY A 212 19.82 16.15 17.43
N LEU A 213 18.56 16.21 16.99
CA LEU A 213 17.51 15.24 17.32
C LEU A 213 17.72 13.90 16.60
N ILE A 214 18.42 13.93 15.47
CA ILE A 214 18.79 12.76 14.68
C ILE A 214 20.31 12.71 14.60
N PRO A 215 20.97 11.57 14.84
CA PRO A 215 22.42 11.44 14.71
C PRO A 215 22.83 11.54 13.22
N MET A 216 24.02 12.08 12.96
CA MET A 216 24.58 12.11 11.61
C MET A 216 24.81 10.69 11.09
N PRO A 217 24.49 10.40 9.82
CA PRO A 217 24.78 9.11 9.22
C PRO A 217 26.31 8.94 9.08
N SER A 218 26.80 7.73 9.25
CA SER A 218 28.22 7.42 9.07
C SER A 218 28.67 7.55 7.61
N GLU A 219 27.78 7.22 6.69
CA GLU A 219 27.97 7.22 5.24
C GLU A 219 26.68 7.63 4.54
N ILE A 220 26.78 8.12 3.31
CA ILE A 220 25.61 8.43 2.46
C ILE A 220 25.35 7.30 1.46
N VAL A 221 26.40 6.66 1.00
CA VAL A 221 26.38 5.62 -0.03
C VAL A 221 27.17 4.41 0.47
N ALA A 222 26.55 3.25 0.37
CA ALA A 222 27.19 1.96 0.69
C ALA A 222 26.72 0.86 -0.26
N ALA A 223 27.30 -0.34 -0.14
CA ALA A 223 26.78 -1.53 -0.80
C ALA A 223 25.38 -1.86 -0.28
N ALA A 224 24.54 -2.45 -1.15
CA ALA A 224 23.20 -2.89 -0.76
C ALA A 224 23.25 -3.84 0.44
N PRO A 225 22.37 -3.68 1.44
CA PRO A 225 22.27 -4.60 2.56
C PRO A 225 21.99 -6.03 2.13
N SER A 226 22.41 -6.99 2.95
CA SER A 226 22.21 -8.42 2.65
C SER A 226 20.73 -8.79 2.71
N LEU A 227 20.25 -9.50 1.70
CA LEU A 227 18.89 -10.05 1.67
C LEU A 227 18.73 -11.34 2.50
N LYS A 228 19.84 -11.94 2.97
CA LYS A 228 19.85 -13.23 3.67
C LYS A 228 18.83 -13.38 4.79
N PRO A 229 18.58 -12.38 5.66
CA PRO A 229 17.65 -12.54 6.78
C PRO A 229 16.21 -12.83 6.36
N THR A 230 15.79 -12.37 5.19
CA THR A 230 14.37 -12.45 4.74
C THR A 230 14.18 -13.32 3.50
N PHE A 231 15.26 -13.65 2.77
CA PHE A 231 15.19 -14.36 1.50
C PHE A 231 14.66 -15.79 1.65
N LEU A 232 13.60 -16.12 0.92
CA LEU A 232 12.92 -17.42 0.89
C LEU A 232 12.37 -17.89 2.25
N VAL A 233 12.30 -17.02 3.26
CA VAL A 233 11.74 -17.36 4.57
C VAL A 233 10.28 -17.75 4.44
N ALA A 234 9.50 -17.07 3.61
CA ALA A 234 8.11 -17.40 3.34
C ALA A 234 7.89 -18.88 3.01
N LEU A 235 8.76 -19.48 2.19
CA LEU A 235 8.62 -20.88 1.77
C LEU A 235 8.79 -21.88 2.91
N LYS A 236 9.64 -21.55 3.90
CA LYS A 236 9.90 -22.43 5.05
C LYS A 236 8.72 -22.47 6.03
N HIS A 237 7.90 -21.44 6.05
CA HIS A 237 6.81 -21.23 6.99
C HIS A 237 5.40 -21.42 6.37
N VAL A 238 5.30 -21.92 5.14
CA VAL A 238 4.00 -22.23 4.51
C VAL A 238 3.21 -23.27 5.32
N GLY A 239 3.91 -24.23 5.96
CA GLY A 239 3.28 -25.23 6.82
C GLY A 239 2.65 -24.70 8.10
N ASP A 240 3.01 -23.47 8.51
CA ASP A 240 2.48 -22.82 9.70
C ASP A 240 1.09 -22.19 9.45
N ILE A 241 0.63 -22.16 8.19
CA ILE A 241 -0.70 -21.67 7.79
C ILE A 241 -1.72 -22.80 8.02
N ASN A 242 -2.01 -23.11 9.27
CA ASN A 242 -2.88 -24.22 9.68
C ASN A 242 -4.11 -23.80 10.50
N SER A 243 -4.24 -22.51 10.82
CA SER A 243 -5.36 -21.96 11.61
C SER A 243 -6.34 -21.17 10.75
N LEU A 244 -7.62 -21.13 11.18
CA LEU A 244 -8.61 -20.26 10.53
C LEU A 244 -8.19 -18.79 10.57
N GLN A 245 -7.55 -18.37 11.66
CA GLN A 245 -7.01 -17.01 11.79
C GLN A 245 -6.03 -16.68 10.66
N MET A 246 -5.09 -17.58 10.34
CA MET A 246 -4.15 -17.40 9.24
C MET A 246 -4.85 -17.37 7.88
N TRP A 247 -5.87 -18.20 7.65
CA TRP A 247 -6.63 -18.15 6.40
C TRP A 247 -7.40 -16.83 6.23
N VAL A 248 -7.92 -16.25 7.31
CA VAL A 248 -8.52 -14.90 7.26
C VAL A 248 -7.48 -13.84 6.98
N VAL A 249 -6.27 -13.95 7.54
CA VAL A 249 -5.14 -13.04 7.22
C VAL A 249 -4.77 -13.15 5.74
N VAL A 250 -4.64 -14.37 5.20
CA VAL A 250 -4.39 -14.62 3.77
C VAL A 250 -5.49 -14.00 2.90
N LEU A 251 -6.75 -14.21 3.26
CA LEU A 251 -7.90 -13.63 2.57
C LEU A 251 -7.87 -12.11 2.63
N THR A 252 -7.51 -11.53 3.77
CA THR A 252 -7.40 -10.07 3.93
C THR A 252 -6.27 -9.50 3.07
N PHE A 253 -5.08 -10.11 3.06
CA PHE A 253 -4.00 -9.73 2.14
C PHE A 253 -4.48 -9.75 0.68
N LEU A 254 -5.15 -10.82 0.28
CA LEU A 254 -5.67 -10.98 -1.06
C LEU A 254 -6.67 -9.88 -1.43
N LEU A 255 -7.71 -9.70 -0.60
CA LEU A 255 -8.79 -8.75 -0.88
C LEU A 255 -8.28 -7.31 -0.89
N VAL A 256 -7.49 -6.92 0.12
CA VAL A 256 -6.97 -5.56 0.23
C VAL A 256 -6.06 -5.24 -0.95
N THR A 257 -5.07 -6.12 -1.25
CA THR A 257 -4.18 -5.91 -2.41
C THR A 257 -4.94 -5.84 -3.71
N PHE A 258 -5.91 -6.72 -3.89
CA PHE A 258 -6.69 -6.80 -5.11
C PHE A 258 -7.50 -5.52 -5.36
N PHE A 259 -8.19 -4.99 -4.33
CA PHE A 259 -9.02 -3.78 -4.48
C PHE A 259 -8.18 -2.51 -4.56
N ASP A 260 -7.11 -2.42 -3.80
CA ASP A 260 -6.18 -1.29 -3.85
C ASP A 260 -5.57 -1.17 -5.25
N THR A 261 -5.02 -2.26 -5.77
CA THR A 261 -4.47 -2.30 -7.13
C THR A 261 -5.52 -2.04 -8.19
N ALA A 262 -6.70 -2.67 -8.13
CA ALA A 262 -7.73 -2.49 -9.15
C ALA A 262 -8.23 -1.05 -9.20
N GLY A 263 -8.46 -0.41 -8.05
CA GLY A 263 -8.88 1.00 -7.95
C GLY A 263 -7.81 1.95 -8.49
N THR A 264 -6.57 1.75 -8.08
CA THR A 264 -5.41 2.55 -8.50
C THR A 264 -5.17 2.43 -10.01
N LEU A 265 -5.18 1.22 -10.57
CA LEU A 265 -4.99 0.99 -11.99
C LEU A 265 -6.06 1.70 -12.84
N VAL A 266 -7.34 1.59 -12.46
CA VAL A 266 -8.43 2.27 -13.18
C VAL A 266 -8.31 3.79 -13.09
N GLY A 267 -7.99 4.33 -11.91
CA GLY A 267 -7.78 5.76 -11.71
C GLY A 267 -6.64 6.31 -12.57
N LEU A 268 -5.49 5.63 -12.57
CA LEU A 268 -4.32 6.02 -13.36
C LEU A 268 -4.54 5.83 -14.86
N ALA A 269 -5.24 4.77 -15.28
CA ALA A 269 -5.58 4.54 -16.69
C ALA A 269 -6.52 5.63 -17.23
N ASN A 270 -7.46 6.09 -16.41
CA ASN A 270 -8.34 7.20 -16.76
C ASN A 270 -7.54 8.51 -16.92
N GLN A 271 -6.67 8.83 -15.96
CA GLN A 271 -5.79 10.00 -16.01
C GLN A 271 -4.84 9.99 -17.22
N ALA A 272 -4.31 8.82 -17.56
CA ALA A 272 -3.41 8.64 -18.70
C ALA A 272 -4.15 8.63 -20.07
N GLY A 273 -5.48 8.60 -20.06
CA GLY A 273 -6.29 8.54 -21.29
C GLY A 273 -6.30 7.16 -21.95
N PHE A 274 -6.10 6.08 -21.19
CA PHE A 274 -6.07 4.70 -21.71
C PHE A 274 -7.42 4.01 -21.71
N MET A 275 -8.44 4.62 -21.08
CA MET A 275 -9.76 4.02 -21.03
C MET A 275 -10.42 4.00 -22.43
N LYS A 276 -10.94 2.85 -22.83
CA LYS A 276 -11.74 2.65 -24.04
C LYS A 276 -13.06 2.01 -23.65
N ASP A 277 -14.17 2.62 -24.02
CA ASP A 277 -15.53 2.15 -23.73
C ASP A 277 -15.71 1.76 -22.23
N ASN A 278 -15.23 2.63 -21.34
CA ASN A 278 -15.17 2.40 -19.88
C ASN A 278 -14.39 1.13 -19.45
N LYS A 279 -13.55 0.57 -20.34
CA LYS A 279 -12.69 -0.58 -20.04
C LYS A 279 -11.22 -0.19 -20.12
N MET A 280 -10.42 -0.73 -19.23
CA MET A 280 -8.97 -0.60 -19.28
C MET A 280 -8.39 -1.72 -20.16
N PRO A 281 -7.80 -1.41 -21.33
CA PRO A 281 -7.13 -2.42 -22.15
C PRO A 281 -6.01 -3.09 -21.36
N SER A 282 -5.73 -4.36 -21.64
CA SER A 282 -4.61 -5.11 -21.02
C SER A 282 -4.60 -5.17 -19.49
N VAL A 283 -5.72 -4.90 -18.82
CA VAL A 283 -5.82 -4.92 -17.35
C VAL A 283 -5.43 -6.30 -16.76
N GLY A 284 -5.73 -7.41 -17.45
CA GLY A 284 -5.25 -8.73 -17.03
C GLY A 284 -3.72 -8.82 -16.98
N LYS A 285 -3.01 -8.18 -17.92
CA LYS A 285 -1.54 -8.12 -17.91
C LYS A 285 -1.01 -7.23 -16.78
N ALA A 286 -1.68 -6.13 -16.49
CA ALA A 286 -1.31 -5.26 -15.38
C ALA A 286 -1.44 -6.01 -14.04
N LEU A 287 -2.54 -6.72 -13.83
CA LEU A 287 -2.73 -7.54 -12.63
C LEU A 287 -1.79 -8.76 -12.55
N ALA A 288 -1.45 -9.37 -13.70
CA ALA A 288 -0.44 -10.42 -13.73
C ALA A 288 0.94 -9.87 -13.33
N SER A 289 1.27 -8.65 -13.76
CA SER A 289 2.51 -7.97 -13.35
C SER A 289 2.52 -7.73 -11.84
N ASP A 290 1.41 -7.25 -11.31
CA ASP A 290 1.23 -6.91 -9.90
C ASP A 290 1.28 -8.16 -9.00
N SER A 291 0.52 -9.20 -9.32
CA SER A 291 0.53 -10.46 -8.58
C SER A 291 1.89 -11.17 -8.62
N THR A 292 2.60 -11.09 -9.75
CA THR A 292 3.97 -11.62 -9.87
C THR A 292 4.97 -10.80 -9.04
N ALA A 293 4.81 -9.48 -9.01
CA ALA A 293 5.61 -8.60 -8.15
C ALA A 293 5.36 -8.88 -6.66
N MET A 294 4.11 -9.12 -6.26
CA MET A 294 3.74 -9.54 -4.91
C MET A 294 4.40 -10.88 -4.54
N LEU A 295 4.39 -11.85 -5.46
CA LEU A 295 5.08 -13.13 -5.26
C LEU A 295 6.58 -12.92 -5.07
N ALA A 296 7.23 -12.16 -5.95
CA ALA A 296 8.65 -11.86 -5.83
C ALA A 296 8.96 -11.13 -4.51
N GLY A 297 8.12 -10.16 -4.12
CA GLY A 297 8.23 -9.43 -2.85
C GLY A 297 8.18 -10.35 -1.64
N SER A 298 7.23 -11.30 -1.60
CA SER A 298 7.13 -12.28 -0.51
C SER A 298 8.35 -13.22 -0.42
N LEU A 299 8.95 -13.56 -1.56
CA LEU A 299 10.16 -14.38 -1.60
C LEU A 299 11.42 -13.61 -1.16
N PHE A 300 11.48 -12.31 -1.41
CA PHE A 300 12.57 -11.45 -0.96
C PHE A 300 12.41 -11.01 0.50
N GLY A 301 11.20 -11.00 1.01
CA GLY A 301 10.90 -10.61 2.39
C GLY A 301 10.37 -9.18 2.50
N THR A 302 9.37 -8.83 1.71
CA THR A 302 8.63 -7.58 1.86
C THR A 302 7.12 -7.84 1.80
N SER A 303 6.35 -6.86 2.26
CA SER A 303 4.89 -6.85 2.21
C SER A 303 4.35 -6.86 0.77
N PRO A 304 3.05 -7.10 0.57
CA PRO A 304 2.46 -7.14 -0.76
C PRO A 304 2.77 -5.90 -1.60
N VAL A 305 3.22 -6.15 -2.84
CA VAL A 305 3.49 -5.12 -3.84
C VAL A 305 2.21 -4.81 -4.61
N GLY A 306 1.97 -3.54 -4.91
CA GLY A 306 0.81 -3.08 -5.67
C GLY A 306 1.12 -1.85 -6.52
N ALA A 307 0.17 -1.46 -7.40
CA ALA A 307 0.26 -0.25 -8.20
C ALA A 307 0.18 1.00 -7.30
N PHE A 308 1.03 1.99 -7.57
CA PHE A 308 1.15 3.21 -6.77
C PHE A 308 0.48 4.41 -7.43
N VAL A 309 -0.42 5.07 -6.68
CA VAL A 309 -1.16 6.26 -7.13
C VAL A 309 -0.24 7.44 -7.47
N GLU A 310 0.92 7.52 -6.87
CA GLU A 310 1.97 8.51 -7.14
C GLU A 310 2.49 8.46 -8.59
N SER A 311 2.23 7.38 -9.31
CA SER A 311 2.47 7.29 -10.76
C SER A 311 1.72 8.39 -11.53
N SER A 312 0.67 8.96 -10.93
CA SER A 312 -0.05 10.14 -11.43
C SER A 312 0.88 11.33 -11.72
N ALA A 313 1.95 11.50 -10.94
CA ALA A 313 2.94 12.56 -11.14
C ALA A 313 3.72 12.37 -12.45
N GLY A 314 4.19 11.16 -12.75
CA GLY A 314 4.84 10.84 -14.01
C GLY A 314 3.88 10.94 -15.21
N ILE A 315 2.64 10.49 -15.05
CA ILE A 315 1.59 10.63 -16.06
C ILE A 315 1.30 12.11 -16.34
N ALA A 316 1.27 12.97 -15.33
CA ALA A 316 1.04 14.41 -15.45
C ALA A 316 2.15 15.12 -16.28
N VAL A 317 3.42 14.71 -16.15
CA VAL A 317 4.53 15.25 -16.97
C VAL A 317 4.64 14.61 -18.34
N GLY A 318 3.74 13.66 -18.64
CA GLY A 318 3.54 13.10 -19.97
C GLY A 318 4.05 11.67 -20.19
N GLY A 319 4.24 10.91 -19.12
CA GLY A 319 4.45 9.45 -19.21
C GLY A 319 3.22 8.76 -19.81
N ARG A 320 3.43 7.95 -20.83
CA ARG A 320 2.35 7.28 -21.58
C ARG A 320 2.66 5.83 -21.89
N SER A 321 3.92 5.42 -21.76
CA SER A 321 4.37 4.08 -22.16
C SER A 321 5.00 3.32 -21.00
N GLY A 322 5.23 2.01 -21.20
CA GLY A 322 5.94 1.16 -20.26
C GLY A 322 7.38 1.59 -19.97
N ILE A 323 8.00 2.44 -20.81
CA ILE A 323 9.34 2.98 -20.55
C ILE A 323 9.37 3.80 -19.27
N THR A 324 8.30 4.55 -18.98
CA THR A 324 8.14 5.27 -17.69
C THR A 324 8.27 4.31 -16.50
N ALA A 325 7.52 3.20 -16.49
CA ALA A 325 7.58 2.24 -15.41
C ALA A 325 8.95 1.55 -15.30
N ILE A 326 9.55 1.13 -16.43
CA ILE A 326 10.89 0.53 -16.45
C ILE A 326 11.92 1.51 -15.88
N THR A 327 11.85 2.77 -16.25
CA THR A 327 12.75 3.81 -15.73
C THR A 327 12.58 3.97 -14.23
N THR A 328 11.35 3.98 -13.72
CA THR A 328 11.07 3.99 -12.27
C THR A 328 11.74 2.81 -11.57
N GLY A 329 11.63 1.59 -12.15
CA GLY A 329 12.28 0.39 -11.62
C GLY A 329 13.81 0.48 -11.58
N ILE A 330 14.43 1.05 -12.61
CA ILE A 330 15.89 1.29 -12.65
C ILE A 330 16.30 2.24 -11.51
N PHE A 331 15.54 3.30 -11.26
CA PHE A 331 15.84 4.22 -10.15
C PHE A 331 15.65 3.56 -8.78
N PHE A 332 14.71 2.61 -8.63
CA PHE A 332 14.61 1.79 -7.40
C PHE A 332 15.89 0.97 -7.18
N LEU A 333 16.46 0.37 -8.23
CA LEU A 333 17.73 -0.35 -8.12
C LEU A 333 18.90 0.58 -7.78
N LEU A 334 18.94 1.78 -8.34
CA LEU A 334 19.95 2.78 -7.98
C LEU A 334 19.76 3.26 -6.52
N GLY A 335 18.53 3.28 -6.03
CA GLY A 335 18.19 3.59 -4.65
C GLY A 335 18.83 2.66 -3.63
N LEU A 336 19.18 1.41 -4.01
CA LEU A 336 19.84 0.43 -3.12
C LEU A 336 21.13 0.94 -2.48
N PHE A 337 21.86 1.80 -3.17
CA PHE A 337 23.13 2.34 -2.68
C PHE A 337 22.97 3.41 -1.58
N PHE A 338 21.74 3.90 -1.37
CA PHE A 338 21.42 4.91 -0.36
C PHE A 338 20.90 4.30 0.96
N SER A 339 21.15 3.00 1.17
CA SER A 339 20.75 2.29 2.38
C SER A 339 21.27 2.89 3.71
N PRO A 340 22.46 3.52 3.80
CA PRO A 340 22.90 4.14 5.05
C PRO A 340 21.97 5.25 5.55
N LEU A 341 21.18 5.86 4.65
CA LEU A 341 20.18 6.87 5.02
C LEU A 341 19.01 6.29 5.82
N LEU A 342 18.83 4.96 5.89
CA LEU A 342 17.86 4.34 6.81
C LEU A 342 18.09 4.77 8.26
N SER A 343 19.34 4.93 8.67
CA SER A 343 19.70 5.30 10.06
C SER A 343 19.20 6.69 10.47
N VAL A 344 18.91 7.57 9.51
CA VAL A 344 18.43 8.94 9.77
C VAL A 344 16.94 9.13 9.47
N VAL A 345 16.28 8.12 8.89
CA VAL A 345 14.84 8.12 8.62
C VAL A 345 14.12 7.46 9.79
N THR A 346 13.95 8.21 10.86
CA THR A 346 13.27 7.77 12.09
C THR A 346 11.75 7.83 11.96
N SER A 347 11.02 7.28 12.94
CA SER A 347 9.54 7.33 12.97
C SER A 347 9.00 8.77 12.88
N GLN A 348 9.70 9.75 13.45
CA GLN A 348 9.32 11.17 13.37
C GLN A 348 9.43 11.74 11.96
N VAL A 349 10.29 11.16 11.14
CA VAL A 349 10.46 11.52 9.72
C VAL A 349 9.42 10.83 8.84
N THR A 350 9.08 9.58 9.15
CA THR A 350 8.11 8.78 8.37
C THR A 350 6.66 9.12 8.72
N ALA A 351 6.37 9.49 9.95
CA ALA A 351 5.03 9.80 10.44
C ALA A 351 4.26 10.83 9.58
N PRO A 352 4.86 11.97 9.16
CA PRO A 352 4.23 12.90 8.23
C PRO A 352 3.81 12.26 6.91
N ALA A 353 4.63 11.35 6.38
CA ALA A 353 4.32 10.63 5.14
C ALA A 353 3.09 9.73 5.32
N LEU A 354 3.04 8.95 6.42
CA LEU A 354 1.90 8.11 6.75
C LEU A 354 0.59 8.91 6.88
N ILE A 355 0.64 10.04 7.58
CA ILE A 355 -0.52 10.92 7.75
C ILE A 355 -1.00 11.44 6.38
N MET A 356 -0.09 11.91 5.53
CA MET A 356 -0.46 12.46 4.23
C MET A 356 -0.96 11.40 3.25
N VAL A 357 -0.42 10.20 3.27
CA VAL A 357 -0.96 9.06 2.50
C VAL A 357 -2.39 8.76 2.96
N GLY A 358 -2.63 8.74 4.27
CA GLY A 358 -3.98 8.60 4.82
C GLY A 358 -4.95 9.66 4.30
N VAL A 359 -4.52 10.93 4.23
CA VAL A 359 -5.33 12.03 3.64
C VAL A 359 -5.65 11.76 2.17
N LEU A 360 -4.68 11.29 1.39
CA LEU A 360 -4.90 10.98 -0.03
C LEU A 360 -5.89 9.83 -0.22
N MET A 361 -5.80 8.78 0.60
CA MET A 361 -6.72 7.63 0.56
C MET A 361 -8.14 7.99 1.02
N ALA A 362 -8.28 8.92 1.97
CA ALA A 362 -9.57 9.40 2.45
C ALA A 362 -10.44 10.07 1.36
N GLN A 363 -9.87 10.42 0.20
CA GLN A 363 -10.64 10.95 -0.93
C GLN A 363 -11.69 9.96 -1.46
N SER A 364 -11.50 8.64 -1.26
CA SER A 364 -12.46 7.60 -1.63
C SER A 364 -13.79 7.74 -0.89
N LEU A 365 -13.80 8.34 0.30
CA LEU A 365 -14.99 8.48 1.15
C LEU A 365 -16.12 9.28 0.48
N ARG A 366 -15.79 10.21 -0.39
CA ARG A 366 -16.78 11.02 -1.12
C ARG A 366 -17.60 10.20 -2.14
N GLN A 367 -17.15 8.99 -2.48
CA GLN A 367 -17.81 8.12 -3.46
C GLN A 367 -18.83 7.19 -2.81
N ILE A 368 -18.90 7.15 -1.48
CA ILE A 368 -19.84 6.33 -0.72
C ILE A 368 -21.20 7.02 -0.70
N GLU A 369 -22.26 6.24 -0.94
CA GLU A 369 -23.65 6.70 -0.90
C GLU A 369 -24.15 6.86 0.55
N TRP A 370 -23.72 7.90 1.25
CA TRP A 370 -24.06 8.17 2.65
C TRP A 370 -25.55 8.41 2.91
N GLY A 371 -26.33 8.73 1.86
CA GLY A 371 -27.77 8.91 1.95
C GLY A 371 -28.55 7.63 2.19
N ASN A 372 -27.99 6.47 1.84
CA ASN A 372 -28.59 5.15 1.97
C ASN A 372 -28.06 4.46 3.22
N LEU A 373 -28.86 4.37 4.29
CA LEU A 373 -28.41 3.85 5.59
C LEU A 373 -27.96 2.39 5.52
N GLU A 374 -28.56 1.57 4.65
CA GLU A 374 -28.14 0.18 4.43
C GLU A 374 -26.72 0.04 3.88
N ILE A 375 -26.19 1.10 3.25
CA ILE A 375 -24.81 1.20 2.74
C ILE A 375 -23.96 2.00 3.70
N ALA A 376 -24.48 3.11 4.26
CA ALA A 376 -23.74 4.01 5.13
C ALA A 376 -23.31 3.34 6.44
N ILE A 377 -24.17 2.50 7.04
CA ILE A 377 -23.87 1.81 8.31
C ILE A 377 -22.67 0.87 8.17
N PRO A 378 -22.66 -0.13 7.27
CA PRO A 378 -21.50 -1.00 7.12
C PRO A 378 -20.24 -0.24 6.69
N SER A 379 -20.37 0.75 5.81
CA SER A 379 -19.26 1.61 5.39
C SER A 379 -18.64 2.37 6.57
N PHE A 380 -19.47 2.97 7.42
CA PHE A 380 -19.02 3.66 8.62
C PHE A 380 -18.32 2.72 9.61
N LEU A 381 -18.84 1.51 9.80
CA LEU A 381 -18.24 0.52 10.67
C LEU A 381 -16.86 0.05 10.17
N ILE A 382 -16.65 -0.06 8.85
CA ILE A 382 -15.33 -0.28 8.27
C ILE A 382 -14.39 0.86 8.65
N LEU A 383 -14.82 2.09 8.40
CA LEU A 383 -13.99 3.30 8.57
C LEU A 383 -13.50 3.48 10.00
N ILE A 384 -14.41 3.35 10.96
CA ILE A 384 -14.09 3.55 12.37
C ILE A 384 -13.49 2.31 13.03
N GLY A 385 -13.88 1.12 12.55
CA GLY A 385 -13.39 -0.16 13.06
C GLY A 385 -11.88 -0.27 12.90
N MET A 386 -11.33 0.02 11.73
CA MET A 386 -9.91 -0.13 11.45
C MET A 386 -8.99 0.64 12.41
N PRO A 387 -9.11 1.96 12.58
CA PRO A 387 -8.25 2.70 13.50
C PRO A 387 -8.51 2.38 14.97
N LEU A 388 -9.78 2.13 15.38
CA LEU A 388 -10.10 1.90 16.79
C LEU A 388 -9.75 0.50 17.29
N THR A 389 -9.79 -0.53 16.42
CA THR A 389 -9.34 -1.88 16.78
C THR A 389 -7.86 -2.10 16.49
N TYR A 390 -7.19 -1.13 15.87
CA TYR A 390 -5.82 -1.29 15.36
C TYR A 390 -5.69 -2.43 14.34
N SER A 391 -6.78 -2.77 13.64
CA SER A 391 -6.87 -3.95 12.76
C SER A 391 -7.71 -3.68 11.51
N ILE A 392 -7.08 -3.82 10.35
CA ILE A 392 -7.77 -3.74 9.06
C ILE A 392 -8.78 -4.91 8.91
N SER A 393 -8.38 -6.11 9.33
CA SER A 393 -9.26 -7.30 9.27
C SER A 393 -10.55 -7.10 10.05
N ASP A 394 -10.47 -6.51 11.25
CA ASP A 394 -11.65 -6.31 12.09
C ASP A 394 -12.59 -5.26 11.49
N GLY A 395 -12.03 -4.20 10.93
CA GLY A 395 -12.83 -3.21 10.20
C GLY A 395 -13.55 -3.82 9.01
N ILE A 396 -12.86 -4.63 8.18
CA ILE A 396 -13.46 -5.36 7.06
C ILE A 396 -14.54 -6.32 7.57
N ALA A 397 -14.25 -7.07 8.64
CA ALA A 397 -15.20 -8.01 9.24
C ALA A 397 -16.50 -7.32 9.66
N LEU A 398 -16.40 -6.19 10.36
CA LEU A 398 -17.58 -5.41 10.76
C LEU A 398 -18.42 -5.01 9.54
N GLY A 399 -17.83 -4.48 8.50
CA GLY A 399 -18.55 -4.08 7.31
C GLY A 399 -19.21 -5.26 6.57
N PHE A 400 -18.49 -6.37 6.42
CA PHE A 400 -18.99 -7.54 5.71
C PHE A 400 -20.04 -8.33 6.51
N ILE A 401 -20.04 -8.22 7.83
CA ILE A 401 -21.09 -8.76 8.69
C ILE A 401 -22.34 -7.87 8.62
N PHE A 402 -22.18 -6.55 8.75
CA PHE A 402 -23.33 -5.65 8.81
C PHE A 402 -23.98 -5.41 7.45
N TYR A 403 -23.26 -5.47 6.33
CA TYR A 403 -23.84 -5.21 5.01
C TYR A 403 -24.99 -6.16 4.63
N PRO A 404 -24.87 -7.50 4.69
CA PRO A 404 -26.00 -8.37 4.43
C PRO A 404 -27.18 -8.15 5.39
N ILE A 405 -26.91 -7.83 6.66
CA ILE A 405 -27.93 -7.56 7.68
C ILE A 405 -28.73 -6.30 7.31
N THR A 406 -28.05 -5.20 7.00
CA THR A 406 -28.72 -3.92 6.66
C THR A 406 -29.48 -4.03 5.34
N MET A 407 -28.93 -4.73 4.35
CA MET A 407 -29.61 -5.00 3.07
C MET A 407 -30.87 -5.87 3.23
N LEU A 408 -30.82 -6.89 4.09
CA LEU A 408 -32.00 -7.70 4.42
C LEU A 408 -33.06 -6.86 5.14
N ALA A 409 -32.66 -6.02 6.09
CA ALA A 409 -33.57 -5.11 6.78
C ALA A 409 -34.23 -4.11 5.83
N ALA A 410 -33.50 -3.63 4.83
CA ALA A 410 -34.04 -2.78 3.75
C ALA A 410 -34.87 -3.54 2.71
N LYS A 411 -35.10 -4.85 2.88
CA LYS A 411 -35.78 -5.76 1.92
C LYS A 411 -35.07 -5.87 0.57
N ARG A 412 -33.78 -5.54 0.52
CA ARG A 412 -32.89 -5.58 -0.66
C ARG A 412 -31.93 -6.78 -0.64
N GLY A 413 -32.20 -7.81 0.14
CA GLY A 413 -31.30 -8.97 0.29
C GLY A 413 -31.05 -9.75 -1.02
N LYS A 414 -31.90 -9.60 -2.04
CA LYS A 414 -31.68 -10.19 -3.36
C LYS A 414 -30.57 -9.51 -4.16
N GLU A 415 -30.20 -8.30 -3.79
CA GLU A 415 -29.09 -7.55 -4.41
C GLU A 415 -27.71 -7.94 -3.82
N VAL A 416 -27.70 -8.63 -2.68
CA VAL A 416 -26.49 -9.14 -2.05
C VAL A 416 -26.01 -10.39 -2.79
N SER A 417 -24.76 -10.37 -3.25
CA SER A 417 -24.19 -11.51 -3.96
C SER A 417 -24.05 -12.74 -3.06
N PRO A 418 -24.14 -13.98 -3.59
CA PRO A 418 -23.90 -15.19 -2.81
C PRO A 418 -22.53 -15.23 -2.14
N ILE A 419 -21.51 -14.62 -2.78
CA ILE A 419 -20.16 -14.52 -2.23
C ILE A 419 -20.16 -13.66 -0.97
N MET A 420 -20.93 -12.55 -0.94
CA MET A 420 -21.05 -11.71 0.25
C MET A 420 -21.71 -12.43 1.41
N TYR A 421 -22.70 -13.28 1.16
CA TYR A 421 -23.25 -14.15 2.20
C TYR A 421 -22.24 -15.18 2.69
N GLY A 422 -21.42 -15.75 1.80
CA GLY A 422 -20.30 -16.63 2.18
C GLY A 422 -19.29 -15.91 3.07
N LEU A 423 -18.89 -14.71 2.69
CA LEU A 423 -17.96 -13.87 3.47
C LEU A 423 -18.56 -13.47 4.83
N PHE A 424 -19.86 -13.22 4.91
CA PHE A 424 -20.57 -12.99 6.18
C PHE A 424 -20.27 -14.13 7.18
N PHE A 425 -20.50 -15.38 6.79
CA PHE A 425 -20.25 -16.53 7.68
C PHE A 425 -18.78 -16.70 8.03
N VAL A 426 -17.88 -16.46 7.07
CA VAL A 426 -16.43 -16.52 7.32
C VAL A 426 -16.02 -15.49 8.36
N PHE A 427 -16.48 -14.25 8.25
CA PHE A 427 -16.09 -13.19 9.17
C PHE A 427 -16.82 -13.29 10.53
N VAL A 428 -18.05 -13.80 10.57
CA VAL A 428 -18.71 -14.15 11.86
C VAL A 428 -17.91 -15.23 12.59
N GLY A 429 -17.47 -16.29 11.89
CA GLY A 429 -16.61 -17.33 12.46
C GLY A 429 -15.27 -16.78 12.95
N PHE A 430 -14.66 -15.86 12.18
CA PHE A 430 -13.42 -15.18 12.55
C PHE A 430 -13.58 -14.36 13.83
N MET A 431 -14.59 -13.51 13.92
CA MET A 431 -14.87 -12.70 15.12
C MET A 431 -15.20 -13.57 16.34
N TRP A 432 -15.90 -14.69 16.13
CA TRP A 432 -16.16 -15.66 17.19
C TRP A 432 -14.87 -16.24 17.76
N ILE A 433 -13.95 -16.70 16.90
CA ILE A 433 -12.68 -17.33 17.31
C ILE A 433 -11.77 -16.33 18.05
N LEU A 434 -11.72 -15.07 17.61
CA LEU A 434 -10.92 -14.04 18.28
C LEU A 434 -11.43 -13.74 19.70
N ASN A 435 -12.73 -13.87 19.95
CA ASN A 435 -13.35 -13.53 21.24
C ASN A 435 -13.51 -14.74 22.19
N VAL A 436 -13.15 -15.94 21.79
CA VAL A 436 -13.16 -17.16 22.62
C VAL A 436 -11.79 -17.37 23.32
N LYS A 437 -11.04 -16.30 23.60
CA LYS A 437 -9.81 -16.36 24.40
C LYS A 437 -10.11 -16.18 25.87
#